data_bc3ded1f71ec4865a4509df33f8f149d
#
_entry.id   bc3ded1f71ec4865a4509df33f8f149d
#
_cell.length_a   1.000
_cell.length_b   1.000
_cell.length_c   1.000
_cell.angle_alpha   90.00
_cell.angle_beta   90.00
_cell.angle_gamma   90.00
#
_symmetry.space_group_name_H-M   'P 1'
#
loop_
_entity.id
_entity.type
_entity.pdbx_description
1 polymer ?
#
loop_
_entity_poly.entity_id
_entity_poly.type
_entity_poly.pdbx_seq_one_letter_code
_entity_poly.pdbx_strand_id
1 'polypeptide(L)'
;MATLYKIHKDGSTEFKEQGARVEAIAWKENGHFDKVVANVPTVGCSLLVGSVTARTYSDQDYWLTTKVTEILEESVLGYKFKTENSIYELKF
;
A
#
# COMPACT_ATOMS: atom_id res chain seq x y z
N MET A 1 7.23 -7.80 9.42
CA MET A 1 7.29 -7.73 7.94
C MET A 1 5.87 -7.73 7.39
N ALA A 2 5.59 -6.86 6.46
CA ALA A 2 4.25 -6.73 5.90
C ALA A 2 4.16 -7.42 4.55
N THR A 3 3.00 -8.03 4.26
CA THR A 3 2.72 -8.67 2.97
C THR A 3 1.46 -8.04 2.38
N LEU A 4 1.55 -7.61 1.14
CA LEU A 4 0.45 -6.96 0.43
C LEU A 4 -0.16 -7.91 -0.59
N TYR A 5 -1.49 -8.06 -0.54
CA TYR A 5 -2.26 -8.84 -1.49
C TYR A 5 -3.30 -7.96 -2.15
N LYS A 6 -3.56 -8.21 -3.43
CA LYS A 6 -4.71 -7.65 -4.13
C LYS A 6 -5.87 -8.64 -4.02
N ILE A 7 -7.06 -8.14 -3.72
CA ILE A 7 -8.28 -8.97 -3.64
C ILE A 7 -9.07 -8.78 -4.92
N HIS A 8 -9.28 -9.87 -5.65
CA HIS A 8 -10.04 -9.85 -6.90
C HIS A 8 -11.54 -9.95 -6.63
N LYS A 9 -12.34 -9.67 -7.65
CA LYS A 9 -13.81 -9.68 -7.55
C LYS A 9 -14.38 -11.02 -7.11
N ASP A 10 -13.70 -12.12 -7.45
CA ASP A 10 -14.14 -13.47 -7.08
C ASP A 10 -13.70 -13.85 -5.66
N GLY A 11 -13.06 -12.95 -4.93
CA GLY A 11 -12.57 -13.20 -3.58
C GLY A 11 -11.18 -13.79 -3.51
N SER A 12 -10.57 -14.16 -4.65
CA SER A 12 -9.21 -14.68 -4.66
C SER A 12 -8.21 -13.56 -4.35
N THR A 13 -7.03 -13.94 -3.83
CA THR A 13 -5.98 -13.00 -3.51
C THR A 13 -4.78 -13.21 -4.42
N GLU A 14 -4.08 -12.13 -4.70
CA GLU A 14 -2.87 -12.15 -5.51
C GLU A 14 -1.76 -11.44 -4.74
N PHE A 15 -0.65 -12.13 -4.51
CA PHE A 15 0.52 -11.55 -3.86
C PHE A 15 1.06 -10.38 -4.71
N LYS A 16 1.35 -9.25 -4.06
CA LYS A 16 1.93 -8.08 -4.74
C LYS A 16 3.33 -7.76 -4.27
N GLU A 17 3.54 -7.67 -2.95
CA GLU A 17 4.86 -7.34 -2.42
C GLU A 17 4.95 -7.73 -0.96
N GLN A 18 6.18 -7.88 -0.47
CA GLN A 18 6.47 -8.18 0.93
C GLN A 18 7.72 -7.40 1.35
N GLY A 19 7.69 -6.82 2.54
CA GLY A 19 8.84 -6.11 3.07
C GLY A 19 8.56 -5.44 4.38
N ALA A 20 9.60 -4.86 4.97
CA ALA A 20 9.50 -4.14 6.22
C ALA A 20 9.13 -2.67 6.02
N ARG A 21 9.19 -2.19 4.78
CA ARG A 21 8.87 -0.80 4.47
C ARG A 21 7.39 -0.66 4.12
N VAL A 22 6.66 0.12 4.90
CA VAL A 22 5.26 0.45 4.64
C VAL A 22 5.12 1.96 4.83
N GLU A 23 4.71 2.67 3.78
CA GLU A 23 4.61 4.12 3.80
C GLU A 23 3.35 4.60 3.12
N ALA A 24 2.62 5.50 3.80
CA ALA A 24 1.49 6.21 3.22
C ALA A 24 2.04 7.52 2.62
N ILE A 25 1.94 7.66 1.30
CA ILE A 25 2.55 8.75 0.56
C ILE A 25 1.48 9.76 0.16
N ALA A 26 1.68 11.01 0.60
CA ALA A 26 0.85 12.13 0.17
C ALA A 26 1.43 12.74 -1.09
N TRP A 27 0.55 13.16 -2.01
CA TRP A 27 0.91 13.75 -3.29
C TRP A 27 0.51 15.22 -3.30
N LYS A 28 1.31 16.05 -3.98
CA LYS A 28 0.94 17.43 -4.26
C LYS A 28 -0.13 17.47 -5.36
N GLU A 29 -0.80 18.61 -5.50
CA GLU A 29 -1.84 18.79 -6.54
C GLU A 29 -1.31 18.54 -7.95
N ASN A 30 -0.03 18.82 -8.19
CA ASN A 30 0.60 18.60 -9.50
C ASN A 30 1.02 17.14 -9.72
N GLY A 31 0.72 16.23 -8.78
CA GLY A 31 1.04 14.81 -8.90
C GLY A 31 2.44 14.43 -8.44
N HIS A 32 3.22 15.38 -7.95
CA HIS A 32 4.57 15.12 -7.45
C HIS A 32 4.52 14.66 -5.99
N PHE A 33 5.55 13.92 -5.58
CA PHE A 33 5.69 13.46 -4.20
C PHE A 33 5.71 14.66 -3.23
N ASP A 34 4.94 14.58 -2.17
CA ASP A 34 4.94 15.57 -1.10
C ASP A 34 5.69 15.04 0.12
N LYS A 35 5.11 14.04 0.81
CA LYS A 35 5.71 13.50 2.03
C LYS A 35 5.12 12.14 2.40
N VAL A 36 5.80 11.43 3.30
CA VAL A 36 5.28 10.24 3.96
C VAL A 36 4.55 10.72 5.21
N VAL A 37 3.26 10.36 5.37
CA VAL A 37 2.43 10.83 6.49
C VAL A 37 2.21 9.76 7.55
N ALA A 38 2.38 8.48 7.22
CA ALA A 38 2.13 7.38 8.16
C ALA A 38 2.79 6.10 7.66
N ASN A 39 2.79 5.06 8.51
CA ASN A 39 3.27 3.71 8.11
C ASN A 39 2.11 2.71 8.03
N VAL A 40 0.92 3.18 7.80
CA VAL A 40 -0.30 2.36 7.65
C VAL A 40 -1.14 2.92 6.52
N PRO A 41 -2.06 2.12 5.93
CA PRO A 41 -2.95 2.64 4.91
C PRO A 41 -3.71 3.87 5.43
N THR A 42 -3.71 4.94 4.63
CA THR A 42 -4.30 6.23 5.02
C THR A 42 -5.11 6.78 3.85
N VAL A 43 -6.36 7.14 4.11
CA VAL A 43 -7.25 7.70 3.10
C VAL A 43 -6.64 8.97 2.50
N GLY A 44 -6.66 9.07 1.18
CA GLY A 44 -6.08 10.21 0.45
C GLY A 44 -4.63 10.00 0.05
N CYS A 45 -3.98 8.93 0.53
CA CYS A 45 -2.58 8.63 0.25
C CYS A 45 -2.44 7.32 -0.50
N SER A 46 -1.38 7.21 -1.31
CA SER A 46 -0.99 5.92 -1.88
C SER A 46 -0.23 5.12 -0.84
N LEU A 47 -0.32 3.79 -0.89
CA LEU A 47 0.44 2.93 0.00
C LEU A 47 1.61 2.31 -0.75
N LEU A 48 2.80 2.42 -0.17
CA LEU A 48 4.02 1.77 -0.67
C LEU A 48 4.40 0.66 0.29
N VAL A 49 4.62 -0.54 -0.26
CA VAL A 49 5.13 -1.69 0.48
C VAL A 49 6.37 -2.19 -0.24
N GLY A 50 7.46 -2.41 0.48
CA GLY A 50 8.69 -2.86 -0.14
C GLY A 50 9.81 -3.14 0.84
N SER A 51 11.02 -3.24 0.31
CA SER A 51 12.21 -3.53 1.08
C SER A 51 12.86 -2.25 1.60
N VAL A 52 13.27 -2.25 2.87
CA VAL A 52 14.01 -1.12 3.45
C VAL A 52 15.43 -1.02 2.89
N THR A 53 15.93 -2.09 2.28
CA THR A 53 17.28 -2.11 1.71
C THR A 53 17.30 -1.76 0.23
N ALA A 54 16.16 -1.48 -0.36
CA ALA A 54 16.07 -1.09 -1.76
C ALA A 54 16.84 0.22 -1.97
N ARG A 55 17.89 0.17 -2.76
CA ARG A 55 18.74 1.33 -3.05
C ARG A 55 18.29 2.07 -4.29
N THR A 56 17.47 1.41 -5.11
CA THR A 56 16.92 1.99 -6.34
C THR A 56 15.43 1.75 -6.35
N TYR A 57 14.70 2.68 -6.91
CA TYR A 57 13.25 2.56 -7.05
C TYR A 57 12.96 1.75 -8.32
N SER A 58 13.25 0.44 -8.26
CA SER A 58 12.86 -0.46 -9.33
C SER A 58 11.51 -1.08 -8.98
N ASP A 59 10.75 -1.49 -9.99
CA ASP A 59 9.45 -2.12 -9.80
C ASP A 59 9.53 -3.44 -9.03
N GLN A 60 10.74 -3.98 -8.87
CA GLN A 60 10.98 -5.22 -8.14
C GLN A 60 11.13 -5.01 -6.63
N ASP A 61 11.38 -3.78 -6.18
CA ASP A 61 11.70 -3.48 -4.79
C ASP A 61 10.51 -2.96 -4.00
N TYR A 62 9.43 -2.57 -4.66
CA TYR A 62 8.24 -2.07 -3.98
C TYR A 62 7.01 -2.16 -4.88
N TRP A 63 5.85 -2.11 -4.23
CA TRP A 63 4.56 -1.94 -4.89
C TRP A 63 3.92 -0.66 -4.37
N LEU A 64 3.49 0.19 -5.28
CA LEU A 64 2.82 1.45 -4.95
C LEU A 64 1.38 1.39 -5.46
N THR A 65 0.43 1.59 -4.55
CA THR A 65 -1.00 1.58 -4.93
C THR A 65 -1.43 2.95 -5.43
N THR A 66 -2.61 3.00 -6.07
CA THR A 66 -3.32 4.27 -6.24
C THR A 66 -3.80 4.76 -4.87
N LYS A 67 -4.38 5.95 -4.81
CA LYS A 67 -4.78 6.55 -3.53
C LYS A 67 -5.84 5.70 -2.83
N VAL A 68 -5.66 5.51 -1.52
CA VAL A 68 -6.62 4.83 -0.68
C VAL A 68 -7.87 5.70 -0.56
N THR A 69 -9.03 5.09 -0.81
CA THR A 69 -10.31 5.80 -0.75
C THR A 69 -11.10 5.42 0.50
N GLU A 70 -10.86 4.21 1.04
CA GLU A 70 -11.62 3.73 2.19
C GLU A 70 -10.84 2.65 2.94
N ILE A 71 -10.87 2.67 4.26
CA ILE A 71 -10.35 1.59 5.10
C ILE A 71 -11.54 0.68 5.42
N LEU A 72 -11.49 -0.57 4.93
CA LEU A 72 -12.58 -1.53 5.09
C LEU A 72 -12.48 -2.31 6.40
N GLU A 73 -11.27 -2.68 6.80
CA GLU A 73 -11.00 -3.39 8.04
C GLU A 73 -9.66 -2.93 8.62
N GLU A 74 -9.58 -2.84 9.94
CA GLU A 74 -8.38 -2.48 10.67
C GLU A 74 -8.27 -3.37 11.90
N SER A 75 -7.13 -4.02 12.07
CA SER A 75 -6.87 -4.87 13.23
C SER A 75 -5.37 -4.93 13.51
N VAL A 76 -5.00 -5.58 14.63
CA VAL A 76 -3.58 -5.79 14.95
C VAL A 76 -2.90 -6.72 13.93
N LEU A 77 -3.67 -7.50 13.18
CA LEU A 77 -3.15 -8.44 12.18
C LEU A 77 -2.94 -7.76 10.82
N GLY A 78 -3.54 -6.62 10.60
CA GLY A 78 -3.39 -5.89 9.34
C GLY A 78 -4.59 -5.05 8.96
N TYR A 79 -4.66 -4.74 7.68
CA TYR A 79 -5.66 -3.83 7.12
C TYR A 79 -6.27 -4.41 5.86
N LYS A 80 -7.54 -4.12 5.62
CA LYS A 80 -8.16 -4.28 4.31
C LYS A 80 -8.61 -2.89 3.86
N PHE A 81 -8.23 -2.48 2.66
CA PHE A 81 -8.51 -1.14 2.19
C PHE A 81 -8.80 -1.11 0.71
N LYS A 82 -9.54 -0.08 0.31
CA LYS A 82 -9.91 0.15 -1.07
C LYS A 82 -9.13 1.35 -1.60
N THR A 83 -8.64 1.22 -2.85
CA THR A 83 -8.03 2.32 -3.58
C THR A 83 -8.94 2.71 -4.75
N GLU A 84 -8.50 3.68 -5.55
CA GLU A 84 -9.26 4.10 -6.73
C GLU A 84 -9.56 2.96 -7.70
N ASN A 85 -8.66 1.96 -7.79
CA ASN A 85 -8.76 0.89 -8.79
C ASN A 85 -8.97 -0.50 -8.22
N SER A 86 -8.67 -0.74 -6.94
CA SER A 86 -8.57 -2.10 -6.43
C SER A 86 -8.84 -2.17 -4.94
N ILE A 87 -9.01 -3.41 -4.44
CA ILE A 87 -9.08 -3.70 -3.01
C ILE A 87 -7.82 -4.47 -2.65
N TYR A 88 -7.20 -4.11 -1.53
CA TYR A 88 -5.98 -4.72 -1.04
C TYR A 88 -6.12 -5.21 0.39
N GLU A 89 -5.29 -6.19 0.75
CA GLU A 89 -5.13 -6.65 2.12
C GLU A 89 -3.65 -6.56 2.49
N LEU A 90 -3.37 -5.87 3.58
CA LEU A 90 -2.02 -5.76 4.14
C LEU A 90 -1.97 -6.58 5.41
N LYS A 91 -1.10 -7.58 5.46
CA LYS A 91 -0.91 -8.45 6.63
C LYS A 91 0.45 -8.19 7.26
N PHE A 92 0.47 -8.05 8.57
CA PHE A 92 1.71 -7.89 9.33
C PHE A 92 2.26 -9.23 9.82
#